data_bbd1ec3a2bdf9f4e5cd7860f5c7e88ef
#
_entry.id   bbd1ec3a2bdf9f4e5cd7860f5c7e88ef
#
_cell.length_a   1.000
_cell.length_b   1.000
_cell.length_c   1.000
_cell.angle_alpha   90.00
_cell.angle_beta   90.00
_cell.angle_gamma   90.00
#
_symmetry.space_group_name_H-M   'P 1'
#
loop_
_entity.id
_entity.type
_entity.pdbx_description
1 polymer ?
#
loop_
_entity_poly.entity_id
_entity_poly.type
_entity_poly.pdbx_seq_one_letter_code
_entity_poly.pdbx_strand_id
1 'polypeptide(L)'
;MXPLLANCLDRLPVLPVHVQSLFALFHDPNADGRQVGELVCQDPALAAQTLRVCNSPFFALPTEVTSVHQAVVLLGMEMVQGLVLATYFQNTLKSNGVPGGWLDGGADHALATAHIARWLLQALGEPLQAGSAFTAGLIHDVGKLALVQLGPEVEQAVVERRLAGADWLTAERHVIGLTHAEAGGEVGELWGLPDPLIQCARFHHTPLEALNEPMACVVHVADCLAHVAVAGGGVAAVGCEPMEAGAWQALGIDDQEMAELAEELLDLYTTRTP
;
A
#
# COMPACT_ATOMS: atom_id res chain seq x y z
N MET A 1 5.59 0.89 -23.56
CA MET A 1 6.35 0.45 -22.36
C MET A 1 7.86 0.57 -22.60
N UNK A 2 8.67 1.38 -21.74
CA UNK A 2 9.72 1.50 -21.95
C UNK A 2 10.32 0.45 -21.84
N PRO A 3 11.35 0.23 -22.63
CA PRO A 3 12.12 -1.00 -22.56
C PRO A 3 12.74 -1.25 -21.17
N LEU A 4 12.99 -0.18 -20.44
CA LEU A 4 13.52 -0.28 -19.08
C LEU A 4 12.51 -0.91 -18.13
N LEU A 5 11.26 -0.47 -18.22
CA LEU A 5 10.16 -1.03 -17.37
C LEU A 5 9.94 -2.51 -17.70
N ALA A 6 9.92 -2.87 -18.98
CA ALA A 6 9.82 -4.28 -19.39
C ALA A 6 10.93 -5.12 -18.74
N ASN A 7 12.16 -4.62 -18.75
CA ASN A 7 13.29 -5.30 -18.13
C ASN A 7 13.13 -5.45 -16.60
N CYS A 8 12.57 -4.44 -15.92
CA CYS A 8 12.26 -4.52 -14.47
C CYS A 8 11.20 -5.59 -14.21
N LEU A 9 10.13 -5.58 -15.00
CA LEU A 9 9.02 -6.53 -14.85
C LEU A 9 9.49 -7.97 -15.09
N ASP A 10 10.36 -8.18 -16.10
CA ASP A 10 10.91 -9.51 -16.40
C ASP A 10 11.77 -10.07 -15.25
N ARG A 11 12.29 -9.21 -14.38
CA ARG A 11 13.11 -9.60 -13.22
C ARG A 11 12.29 -9.82 -11.95
N LEU A 12 11.01 -9.45 -11.97
CA LEU A 12 10.15 -9.73 -10.81
C LEU A 12 10.01 -11.23 -10.61
N PRO A 13 9.95 -11.69 -9.36
CA PRO A 13 9.80 -13.12 -9.11
C PRO A 13 8.48 -13.65 -9.66
N VAL A 14 8.51 -14.85 -10.20
CA VAL A 14 7.28 -15.54 -10.58
C VAL A 14 6.50 -15.86 -9.31
N LEU A 15 5.25 -15.45 -9.28
CA LEU A 15 4.40 -15.70 -8.12
C LEU A 15 4.18 -17.21 -7.93
N PRO A 16 4.37 -17.75 -6.71
CA PRO A 16 4.00 -19.14 -6.44
C PRO A 16 2.53 -19.41 -6.72
N VAL A 17 2.21 -20.66 -7.07
CA VAL A 17 0.85 -21.04 -7.46
C VAL A 17 -0.19 -20.66 -6.39
N HIS A 18 0.12 -20.87 -5.12
CA HIS A 18 -0.82 -20.51 -4.04
C HIS A 18 -1.07 -18.99 -3.94
N VAL A 19 -0.06 -18.15 -4.24
CA VAL A 19 -0.21 -16.70 -4.28
C VAL A 19 -1.03 -16.29 -5.51
N GLN A 20 -0.76 -16.89 -6.68
CA GLN A 20 -1.59 -16.67 -7.88
C GLN A 20 -3.05 -17.04 -7.62
N SER A 21 -3.29 -18.14 -6.91
CA SER A 21 -4.65 -18.57 -6.55
C SER A 21 -5.33 -17.59 -5.60
N LEU A 22 -4.58 -16.93 -4.71
CA LEU A 22 -5.12 -15.85 -3.87
C LEU A 22 -5.62 -14.67 -4.72
N PHE A 23 -4.86 -14.30 -5.77
CA PHE A 23 -5.33 -13.26 -6.71
C PHE A 23 -6.63 -13.67 -7.40
N ALA A 24 -6.74 -14.94 -7.80
CA ALA A 24 -7.97 -15.43 -8.43
C ALA A 24 -9.19 -15.29 -7.51
N LEU A 25 -9.00 -15.44 -6.20
CA LEU A 25 -10.10 -15.27 -5.23
C LEU A 25 -10.64 -13.84 -5.15
N PHE A 26 -9.84 -12.82 -5.50
CA PHE A 26 -10.35 -11.43 -5.57
C PHE A 26 -11.45 -11.28 -6.63
N HIS A 27 -11.41 -12.11 -7.66
CA HIS A 27 -12.36 -12.05 -8.78
C HIS A 27 -13.53 -13.06 -8.64
N ASP A 28 -13.53 -13.89 -7.60
CA ASP A 28 -14.54 -14.93 -7.42
C ASP A 28 -15.60 -14.45 -6.42
N PRO A 29 -16.83 -14.16 -6.88
CA PRO A 29 -17.90 -13.74 -5.96
C PRO A 29 -18.35 -14.81 -4.99
N ASN A 30 -17.92 -16.06 -5.19
CA ASN A 30 -18.24 -17.19 -4.30
C ASN A 30 -17.07 -17.54 -3.38
N ALA A 31 -15.97 -16.77 -3.42
CA ALA A 31 -14.82 -17.01 -2.56
C ALA A 31 -15.22 -16.94 -1.08
N ASP A 32 -14.63 -17.80 -0.28
CA ASP A 32 -14.84 -17.79 1.16
C ASP A 32 -13.51 -17.79 1.93
N GLY A 33 -13.61 -17.41 3.22
CA GLY A 33 -12.41 -17.29 4.07
C GLY A 33 -11.69 -18.62 4.31
N ARG A 34 -12.37 -19.76 4.14
CA ARG A 34 -11.73 -21.07 4.26
C ARG A 34 -10.74 -21.28 3.12
N GLN A 35 -11.14 -20.92 1.89
CA GLN A 35 -10.27 -21.01 0.72
C GLN A 35 -9.00 -20.14 0.90
N VAL A 36 -9.15 -18.92 1.40
CA VAL A 36 -8.00 -18.06 1.72
C VAL A 36 -7.09 -18.75 2.74
N GLY A 37 -7.66 -19.26 3.82
CA GLY A 37 -6.90 -19.96 4.87
C GLY A 37 -6.13 -21.17 4.31
N GLU A 38 -6.78 -21.98 3.49
CA GLU A 38 -6.16 -23.17 2.88
C GLU A 38 -4.98 -22.80 1.96
N LEU A 39 -5.12 -21.75 1.16
CA LEU A 39 -4.05 -21.28 0.29
C LEU A 39 -2.86 -20.74 1.07
N VAL A 40 -3.13 -19.89 2.07
CA VAL A 40 -2.07 -19.29 2.88
C VAL A 40 -1.30 -20.36 3.67
N CYS A 41 -2.00 -21.38 4.18
CA CYS A 41 -1.37 -22.47 4.93
C CYS A 41 -0.46 -23.37 4.08
N GLN A 42 -0.48 -23.23 2.75
CA GLN A 42 0.49 -23.93 1.89
C GLN A 42 1.91 -23.38 2.08
N ASP A 43 2.04 -22.16 2.61
CA ASP A 43 3.34 -21.57 2.98
C ASP A 43 3.31 -21.22 4.49
N PRO A 44 3.85 -22.11 5.35
CA PRO A 44 3.82 -21.85 6.81
C PRO A 44 4.55 -20.60 7.24
N ALA A 45 5.59 -20.18 6.51
CA ALA A 45 6.32 -18.94 6.85
C ALA A 45 5.45 -17.71 6.55
N LEU A 46 4.78 -17.71 5.40
CA LEU A 46 3.84 -16.65 5.01
C LEU A 46 2.68 -16.59 6.01
N ALA A 47 2.11 -17.75 6.37
CA ALA A 47 1.02 -17.83 7.35
C ALA A 47 1.43 -17.24 8.71
N ALA A 48 2.60 -17.64 9.22
CA ALA A 48 3.09 -17.16 10.52
C ALA A 48 3.35 -15.65 10.50
N GLN A 49 3.88 -15.12 9.42
CA GLN A 49 4.15 -13.69 9.30
C GLN A 49 2.85 -12.88 9.14
N THR A 50 1.90 -13.38 8.36
CA THR A 50 0.56 -12.77 8.24
C THR A 50 -0.10 -12.69 9.61
N LEU A 51 -0.05 -13.78 10.39
CA LEU A 51 -0.63 -13.80 11.74
C LEU A 51 0.08 -12.80 12.67
N ARG A 52 1.39 -12.65 12.54
CA ARG A 52 2.13 -11.65 13.32
C ARG A 52 1.64 -10.23 13.02
N VAL A 53 1.41 -9.91 11.73
CA VAL A 53 0.88 -8.60 11.35
C VAL A 53 -0.56 -8.44 11.86
N CYS A 54 -1.40 -9.46 11.74
CA CYS A 54 -2.78 -9.43 12.29
C CYS A 54 -2.80 -9.15 13.79
N ASN A 55 -1.81 -9.64 14.52
CA ASN A 55 -1.70 -9.46 15.98
C ASN A 55 -0.96 -8.17 16.39
N SER A 56 -0.59 -7.33 15.42
CA SER A 56 0.06 -6.07 15.74
C SER A 56 -0.90 -5.11 16.45
N PRO A 57 -0.39 -4.15 17.23
CA PRO A 57 -1.23 -3.16 17.93
C PRO A 57 -2.15 -2.38 16.99
N PHE A 58 -1.82 -2.26 15.73
CA PHE A 58 -2.63 -1.57 14.74
C PHE A 58 -4.07 -2.11 14.64
N PHE A 59 -4.26 -3.42 14.82
CA PHE A 59 -5.60 -4.02 14.71
C PHE A 59 -6.38 -3.97 16.01
N ALA A 60 -5.69 -3.72 17.13
CA ALA A 60 -6.33 -3.61 18.46
C ALA A 60 -7.33 -4.75 18.75
N LEU A 61 -6.99 -5.97 18.32
CA LEU A 61 -7.87 -7.12 18.49
C LEU A 61 -7.97 -7.52 19.96
N PRO A 62 -9.17 -7.87 20.45
CA PRO A 62 -9.36 -8.21 21.86
C PRO A 62 -8.71 -9.53 22.26
N THR A 63 -8.40 -10.39 21.30
CA THR A 63 -7.79 -11.70 21.55
C THR A 63 -6.74 -11.99 20.45
N GLU A 64 -5.72 -12.75 20.83
CA GLU A 64 -4.70 -13.17 19.87
C GLU A 64 -5.32 -14.06 18.78
N VAL A 65 -4.97 -13.72 17.53
CA VAL A 65 -5.38 -14.48 16.33
C VAL A 65 -4.35 -15.61 16.15
N THR A 66 -4.83 -16.84 16.17
CA THR A 66 -3.97 -18.03 16.10
C THR A 66 -4.08 -18.80 14.78
N SER A 67 -5.03 -18.39 13.90
CA SER A 67 -5.18 -19.02 12.59
C SER A 67 -5.61 -18.01 11.53
N VAL A 68 -5.26 -18.29 10.27
CA VAL A 68 -5.68 -17.44 9.14
C VAL A 68 -7.21 -17.41 9.02
N HIS A 69 -7.86 -18.54 9.29
CA HIS A 69 -9.34 -18.58 9.28
C HIS A 69 -9.92 -17.61 10.32
N GLN A 70 -9.37 -17.60 11.54
CA GLN A 70 -9.79 -16.67 12.58
C GLN A 70 -9.51 -15.21 12.15
N ALA A 71 -8.37 -14.96 11.51
CA ALA A 71 -8.06 -13.63 10.96
C ALA A 71 -9.15 -13.19 9.97
N VAL A 72 -9.57 -14.08 9.06
CA VAL A 72 -10.62 -13.78 8.08
C VAL A 72 -11.95 -13.45 8.78
N VAL A 73 -12.29 -14.21 9.83
CA VAL A 73 -13.54 -13.95 10.59
C VAL A 73 -13.52 -12.58 11.27
N LEU A 74 -12.37 -12.18 11.82
CA LEU A 74 -12.25 -10.94 12.59
C LEU A 74 -11.98 -9.70 11.73
N LEU A 75 -11.17 -9.83 10.69
CA LEU A 75 -10.72 -8.71 9.88
C LEU A 75 -11.44 -8.61 8.51
N GLY A 76 -12.01 -9.72 8.07
CA GLY A 76 -12.59 -9.81 6.74
C GLY A 76 -11.63 -10.40 5.71
N MET A 77 -12.19 -11.00 4.68
CA MET A 77 -11.42 -11.71 3.65
C MET A 77 -10.47 -10.77 2.90
N GLU A 78 -10.98 -9.63 2.43
CA GLU A 78 -10.19 -8.68 1.63
C GLU A 78 -8.96 -8.17 2.40
N MET A 79 -9.13 -7.84 3.67
CA MET A 79 -8.00 -7.38 4.49
C MET A 79 -6.94 -8.47 4.64
N VAL A 80 -7.37 -9.71 4.91
CA VAL A 80 -6.41 -10.81 5.06
C VAL A 80 -5.70 -11.11 3.74
N GLN A 81 -6.41 -11.08 2.61
CA GLN A 81 -5.79 -11.23 1.29
C GLN A 81 -4.72 -10.15 1.08
N GLY A 82 -5.05 -8.88 1.35
CA GLY A 82 -4.09 -7.77 1.24
C GLY A 82 -2.86 -7.98 2.13
N LEU A 83 -3.08 -8.38 3.39
CA LEU A 83 -1.98 -8.65 4.33
C LEU A 83 -1.07 -9.79 3.85
N VAL A 84 -1.66 -10.85 3.30
CA VAL A 84 -0.88 -11.97 2.76
C VAL A 84 -0.03 -11.52 1.57
N LEU A 85 -0.63 -10.75 0.66
CA LEU A 85 0.09 -10.23 -0.51
C LEU A 85 1.23 -9.31 -0.11
N ALA A 86 0.96 -8.35 0.76
CA ALA A 86 2.00 -7.42 1.23
C ALA A 86 3.13 -8.16 1.96
N THR A 87 2.77 -9.13 2.80
CA THR A 87 3.76 -9.96 3.51
C THR A 87 4.62 -10.74 2.52
N TYR A 88 4.00 -11.34 1.51
CA TYR A 88 4.72 -12.06 0.46
C TYR A 88 5.71 -11.13 -0.25
N PHE A 89 5.25 -9.93 -0.66
CA PHE A 89 6.11 -8.98 -1.38
C PHE A 89 7.30 -8.53 -0.53
N GLN A 90 7.05 -8.17 0.73
CA GLN A 90 8.12 -7.77 1.66
C GLN A 90 9.16 -8.87 1.85
N ASN A 91 8.73 -10.13 1.93
CA ASN A 91 9.64 -11.25 2.12
C ASN A 91 10.49 -11.54 0.88
N THR A 92 9.86 -11.42 -0.28
CA THR A 92 10.49 -11.80 -1.55
C THR A 92 11.54 -10.79 -1.99
N LEU A 93 11.33 -9.51 -1.67
CA LEU A 93 12.14 -8.40 -2.19
C LEU A 93 12.75 -7.58 -1.05
N LYS A 94 13.57 -8.23 -0.23
CA LYS A 94 14.31 -7.53 0.81
C LYS A 94 15.30 -6.56 0.17
N SER A 95 15.19 -5.29 0.55
CA SER A 95 16.16 -4.27 0.15
C SER A 95 17.57 -4.68 0.56
N ASN A 96 18.51 -4.54 -0.33
CA ASN A 96 19.92 -4.85 -0.07
C ASN A 96 20.71 -3.62 0.41
N GLY A 97 20.01 -2.65 1.00
CA GLY A 97 20.66 -1.75 1.90
C GLY A 97 21.19 -0.42 1.37
N VAL A 98 20.48 0.24 0.48
CA VAL A 98 20.71 1.67 0.29
C VAL A 98 19.91 2.40 1.40
N PRO A 99 20.58 3.03 2.37
CA PRO A 99 19.86 3.73 3.44
C PRO A 99 18.96 4.84 2.87
N GLY A 100 17.72 4.89 3.32
CA GLY A 100 16.73 5.83 2.80
C GLY A 100 16.20 5.48 1.42
N GLY A 101 16.44 4.25 0.96
CA GLY A 101 15.99 3.79 -0.36
C GLY A 101 14.49 3.48 -0.43
N TRP A 102 14.07 2.99 -1.59
CA TRP A 102 12.64 2.78 -1.90
C TRP A 102 11.89 1.92 -0.89
N LEU A 103 12.56 0.92 -0.29
CA LEU A 103 11.90 -0.01 0.63
C LEU A 103 12.15 0.31 2.11
N ASP A 104 12.92 1.36 2.40
CA ASP A 104 13.26 1.72 3.78
C ASP A 104 12.04 2.31 4.50
N GLY A 105 11.63 1.68 5.60
CA GLY A 105 10.41 2.07 6.32
C GLY A 105 9.11 1.78 5.60
N GLY A 106 9.16 1.20 4.39
CA GLY A 106 8.00 1.02 3.54
C GLY A 106 6.90 0.13 4.13
N ALA A 107 7.26 -0.84 4.96
CA ALA A 107 6.28 -1.73 5.59
C ALA A 107 5.38 -0.97 6.58
N ASP A 108 5.98 -0.13 7.42
CA ASP A 108 5.24 0.65 8.42
C ASP A 108 4.40 1.72 7.74
N HIS A 109 4.95 2.38 6.72
CA HIS A 109 4.22 3.36 5.91
C HIS A 109 3.03 2.71 5.19
N ALA A 110 3.23 1.59 4.51
CA ALA A 110 2.15 0.88 3.80
C ALA A 110 1.03 0.45 4.76
N LEU A 111 1.41 -0.03 5.95
CA LEU A 111 0.42 -0.42 6.96
C LEU A 111 -0.33 0.80 7.51
N ALA A 112 0.37 1.91 7.75
CA ALA A 112 -0.27 3.16 8.16
C ALA A 112 -1.25 3.65 7.09
N THR A 113 -0.82 3.72 5.83
CA THR A 113 -1.68 4.12 4.70
C THR A 113 -2.93 3.23 4.64
N ALA A 114 -2.75 1.91 4.77
CA ALA A 114 -3.87 0.96 4.75
C ALA A 114 -4.89 1.23 5.87
N HIS A 115 -4.40 1.44 7.09
CA HIS A 115 -5.29 1.72 8.23
C HIS A 115 -6.01 3.06 8.07
N ILE A 116 -5.32 4.08 7.58
CA ILE A 116 -5.91 5.41 7.36
C ILE A 116 -6.94 5.34 6.24
N ALA A 117 -6.65 4.67 5.13
CA ALA A 117 -7.61 4.49 4.03
C ALA A 117 -8.90 3.79 4.51
N ARG A 118 -8.74 2.73 5.30
CA ARG A 118 -9.86 2.01 5.90
C ARG A 118 -10.67 2.91 6.83
N TRP A 119 -9.97 3.61 7.73
CA TRP A 119 -10.58 4.52 8.70
C TRP A 119 -11.35 5.65 7.99
N LEU A 120 -10.74 6.23 6.97
CA LEU A 120 -11.34 7.34 6.21
C LEU A 120 -12.68 6.91 5.58
N LEU A 121 -12.74 5.74 4.94
CA LEU A 121 -14.02 5.25 4.38
C LEU A 121 -15.05 4.94 5.45
N GLN A 122 -14.62 4.47 6.62
CA GLN A 122 -15.55 4.27 7.74
C GLN A 122 -16.13 5.61 8.26
N ALA A 123 -15.26 6.64 8.36
CA ALA A 123 -15.66 7.98 8.76
C ALA A 123 -16.63 8.62 7.75
N LEU A 124 -16.42 8.34 6.45
CA LEU A 124 -17.30 8.83 5.38
C LEU A 124 -18.61 8.03 5.23
N GLY A 125 -18.81 7.01 6.05
CA GLY A 125 -20.05 6.21 6.01
C GLY A 125 -20.07 5.13 4.94
N GLU A 126 -18.88 4.74 4.41
CA GLU A 126 -18.72 3.71 3.37
C GLU A 126 -18.00 2.45 3.90
N PRO A 127 -18.48 1.84 5.00
CA PRO A 127 -17.75 0.74 5.64
C PRO A 127 -17.63 -0.52 4.77
N LEU A 128 -18.51 -0.70 3.77
CA LEU A 128 -18.47 -1.87 2.89
C LEU A 128 -17.23 -1.89 2.00
N GLN A 129 -16.68 -0.71 1.70
CA GLN A 129 -15.47 -0.59 0.88
C GLN A 129 -14.18 -0.51 1.73
N ALA A 130 -14.30 -0.54 3.05
CA ALA A 130 -13.16 -0.33 3.96
C ALA A 130 -12.11 -1.44 3.85
N GLY A 131 -12.51 -2.68 3.54
CA GLY A 131 -11.58 -3.78 3.32
C GLY A 131 -10.76 -3.60 2.04
N SER A 132 -11.42 -3.19 0.97
CA SER A 132 -10.75 -2.88 -0.31
C SER A 132 -9.81 -1.69 -0.17
N ALA A 133 -10.23 -0.63 0.55
CA ALA A 133 -9.39 0.54 0.82
C ALA A 133 -8.13 0.15 1.62
N PHE A 134 -8.30 -0.71 2.61
CA PHE A 134 -7.17 -1.25 3.37
C PHE A 134 -6.17 -1.94 2.43
N THR A 135 -6.66 -2.83 1.58
CA THR A 135 -5.81 -3.57 0.63
C THR A 135 -5.14 -2.62 -0.36
N ALA A 136 -5.90 -1.65 -0.91
CA ALA A 136 -5.36 -0.67 -1.84
C ALA A 136 -4.24 0.17 -1.20
N GLY A 137 -4.48 0.67 0.03
CA GLY A 137 -3.46 1.41 0.78
C GLY A 137 -2.22 0.57 1.10
N LEU A 138 -2.40 -0.73 1.35
CA LEU A 138 -1.29 -1.62 1.69
C LEU A 138 -0.36 -1.90 0.50
N ILE A 139 -0.89 -1.87 -0.72
CA ILE A 139 -0.11 -2.21 -1.91
C ILE A 139 0.09 -1.04 -2.88
N HIS A 140 -0.29 0.20 -2.49
CA HIS A 140 -0.21 1.37 -3.39
C HIS A 140 1.20 1.53 -3.98
N ASP A 141 2.20 1.27 -3.20
CA ASP A 141 3.63 1.41 -3.51
C ASP A 141 4.25 0.17 -4.19
N VAL A 142 3.45 -0.77 -4.66
CA VAL A 142 3.94 -2.04 -5.22
C VAL A 142 4.94 -1.85 -6.36
N GLY A 143 4.88 -0.74 -7.08
CA GLY A 143 5.83 -0.44 -8.16
C GLY A 143 7.28 -0.24 -7.71
N LYS A 144 7.50 0.12 -6.45
CA LYS A 144 8.86 0.19 -5.89
C LYS A 144 9.59 -1.16 -5.99
N LEU A 145 8.82 -2.27 -5.96
CA LEU A 145 9.37 -3.62 -6.14
C LEU A 145 9.98 -3.83 -7.53
N ALA A 146 9.42 -3.18 -8.55
CA ALA A 146 9.99 -3.22 -9.91
C ALA A 146 11.22 -2.32 -10.00
N LEU A 147 11.15 -1.11 -9.40
CA LEU A 147 12.28 -0.17 -9.47
C LEU A 147 13.52 -0.70 -8.75
N VAL A 148 13.36 -1.40 -7.64
CA VAL A 148 14.51 -1.97 -6.91
C VAL A 148 15.30 -2.99 -7.76
N GLN A 149 14.67 -3.58 -8.79
CA GLN A 149 15.35 -4.49 -9.72
C GLN A 149 16.38 -3.78 -10.62
N LEU A 150 16.37 -2.45 -10.66
CA LEU A 150 17.36 -1.67 -11.39
C LEU A 150 18.74 -1.69 -10.73
N GLY A 151 18.78 -2.05 -9.46
CA GLY A 151 20.04 -2.22 -8.73
C GLY A 151 20.40 -1.02 -7.84
N PRO A 152 21.35 -1.24 -6.94
CA PRO A 152 21.66 -0.25 -5.91
C PRO A 152 22.25 1.05 -6.44
N GLU A 153 22.92 1.03 -7.58
CA GLU A 153 23.47 2.28 -8.16
C GLU A 153 22.35 3.22 -8.61
N VAL A 154 21.28 2.68 -9.20
CA VAL A 154 20.12 3.49 -9.62
C VAL A 154 19.37 4.01 -8.40
N GLU A 155 19.15 3.14 -7.41
CA GLU A 155 18.50 3.52 -6.14
C GLU A 155 19.30 4.64 -5.46
N GLN A 156 20.63 4.50 -5.38
CA GLN A 156 21.51 5.52 -4.81
C GLN A 156 21.37 6.86 -5.53
N ALA A 157 21.32 6.86 -6.87
CA ALA A 157 21.18 8.09 -7.66
C ALA A 157 19.83 8.79 -7.37
N VAL A 158 18.75 8.01 -7.17
CA VAL A 158 17.43 8.56 -6.79
C VAL A 158 17.51 9.16 -5.38
N VAL A 159 18.12 8.45 -4.44
CA VAL A 159 18.28 8.92 -3.03
C VAL A 159 19.09 10.22 -3.00
N GLU A 160 20.17 10.32 -3.76
CA GLU A 160 21.00 11.54 -3.85
C GLU A 160 20.19 12.74 -4.36
N ARG A 161 19.32 12.53 -5.33
CA ARG A 161 18.42 13.57 -5.82
C ARG A 161 17.41 14.01 -4.74
N ARG A 162 16.88 13.04 -3.99
CA ARG A 162 15.99 13.31 -2.86
C ARG A 162 16.68 14.17 -1.81
N LEU A 163 17.92 13.80 -1.44
CA LEU A 163 18.71 14.56 -0.46
C LEU A 163 19.06 15.97 -0.97
N ALA A 164 19.08 16.17 -2.29
CA ALA A 164 19.25 17.49 -2.91
C ALA A 164 17.95 18.30 -2.96
N GLY A 165 16.83 17.76 -2.43
CA GLY A 165 15.57 18.49 -2.28
C GLY A 165 14.45 18.15 -3.28
N ALA A 166 14.66 17.15 -4.15
CA ALA A 166 13.58 16.69 -5.03
C ALA A 166 12.58 15.80 -4.24
N ASP A 167 11.32 15.77 -4.66
CA ASP A 167 10.37 14.74 -4.22
C ASP A 167 10.68 13.39 -4.89
N TRP A 168 10.00 12.31 -4.46
CA TRP A 168 10.23 10.97 -4.99
C TRP A 168 9.96 10.89 -6.50
N LEU A 169 8.81 11.37 -6.95
CA LEU A 169 8.42 11.28 -8.37
C LEU A 169 9.39 12.03 -9.27
N THR A 170 9.77 13.25 -8.85
CA THR A 170 10.75 14.07 -9.61
C THR A 170 12.10 13.38 -9.67
N ALA A 171 12.56 12.79 -8.57
CA ALA A 171 13.86 12.09 -8.53
C ALA A 171 13.82 10.84 -9.43
N GLU A 172 12.79 10.02 -9.32
CA GLU A 172 12.60 8.83 -10.14
C GLU A 172 12.49 9.19 -11.64
N ARG A 173 11.64 10.16 -11.96
CA ARG A 173 11.46 10.63 -13.33
C ARG A 173 12.78 11.09 -13.95
N HIS A 174 13.59 11.80 -13.17
CA HIS A 174 14.87 12.33 -13.66
C HIS A 174 15.91 11.21 -13.88
N VAL A 175 16.00 10.27 -12.93
CA VAL A 175 17.05 9.23 -12.97
C VAL A 175 16.65 8.06 -13.88
N ILE A 176 15.39 7.66 -13.84
CA ILE A 176 14.89 6.42 -14.45
C ILE A 176 14.03 6.70 -15.70
N GLY A 177 13.35 7.85 -15.72
CA GLY A 177 12.40 8.19 -16.79
C GLY A 177 10.97 7.70 -16.53
N LEU A 178 10.72 7.05 -15.38
CA LEU A 178 9.40 6.60 -14.97
C LEU A 178 9.31 6.64 -13.44
N THR A 179 8.09 6.60 -12.91
CA THR A 179 7.84 6.64 -11.46
C THR A 179 7.43 5.27 -10.92
N HIS A 180 7.53 5.11 -9.59
CA HIS A 180 7.02 3.90 -8.95
C HIS A 180 5.50 3.75 -9.14
N ALA A 181 4.75 4.84 -9.25
CA ALA A 181 3.31 4.77 -9.48
C ALA A 181 3.01 4.17 -10.87
N GLU A 182 3.69 4.65 -11.91
CA GLU A 182 3.56 4.07 -13.25
C GLU A 182 3.96 2.59 -13.25
N ALA A 183 5.08 2.27 -12.62
CA ALA A 183 5.55 0.89 -12.48
C ALA A 183 4.51 0.04 -11.70
N GLY A 184 3.87 0.62 -10.69
CA GLY A 184 2.84 -0.04 -9.88
C GLY A 184 1.65 -0.51 -10.70
N GLY A 185 1.17 0.33 -11.60
CA GLY A 185 0.10 -0.06 -12.52
C GLY A 185 0.47 -1.26 -13.37
N GLU A 186 1.70 -1.25 -13.93
CA GLU A 186 2.18 -2.37 -14.77
C GLU A 186 2.41 -3.66 -13.97
N VAL A 187 2.91 -3.55 -12.73
CA VAL A 187 3.05 -4.70 -11.82
C VAL A 187 1.67 -5.28 -11.51
N GLY A 188 0.69 -4.43 -11.23
CA GLY A 188 -0.68 -4.85 -10.97
C GLY A 188 -1.29 -5.62 -12.15
N GLU A 189 -1.11 -5.10 -13.37
CA GLU A 189 -1.56 -5.76 -14.60
C GLU A 189 -0.86 -7.12 -14.79
N LEU A 190 0.47 -7.15 -14.62
CA LEU A 190 1.27 -8.37 -14.76
C LEU A 190 0.80 -9.47 -13.79
N TRP A 191 0.42 -9.09 -12.58
CA TRP A 191 0.00 -10.04 -11.56
C TRP A 191 -1.51 -10.29 -11.53
N GLY A 192 -2.29 -9.64 -12.41
CA GLY A 192 -3.73 -9.83 -12.51
C GLY A 192 -4.50 -9.33 -11.30
N LEU A 193 -4.07 -8.19 -10.73
CA LEU A 193 -4.81 -7.56 -9.63
C LEU A 193 -6.16 -7.03 -10.14
N PRO A 194 -7.16 -6.89 -9.27
CA PRO A 194 -8.39 -6.18 -9.62
C PRO A 194 -8.13 -4.76 -10.10
N ASP A 195 -8.91 -4.31 -11.11
CA ASP A 195 -8.79 -2.96 -11.68
C ASP A 195 -8.71 -1.85 -10.64
N PRO A 196 -9.56 -1.79 -9.59
CA PRO A 196 -9.44 -0.71 -8.61
C PRO A 196 -8.08 -0.66 -7.92
N LEU A 197 -7.46 -1.81 -7.65
CA LEU A 197 -6.14 -1.88 -7.03
C LEU A 197 -5.04 -1.40 -8.00
N ILE A 198 -5.18 -1.76 -9.29
CA ILE A 198 -4.27 -1.30 -10.35
C ILE A 198 -4.35 0.23 -10.47
N GLN A 199 -5.57 0.78 -10.49
CA GLN A 199 -5.79 2.23 -10.58
C GLN A 199 -5.21 2.95 -9.36
N CYS A 200 -5.38 2.40 -8.16
CA CYS A 200 -4.77 2.96 -6.95
C CYS A 200 -3.24 2.97 -7.05
N ALA A 201 -2.64 1.83 -7.42
CA ALA A 201 -1.17 1.76 -7.55
C ALA A 201 -0.65 2.74 -8.61
N ARG A 202 -1.38 2.91 -9.71
CA ARG A 202 -0.96 3.78 -10.83
C ARG A 202 -1.16 5.26 -10.53
N PHE A 203 -2.22 5.62 -9.81
CA PHE A 203 -2.67 7.00 -9.72
C PHE A 203 -2.67 7.58 -8.30
N HIS A 204 -2.10 6.91 -7.31
CA HIS A 204 -2.14 7.43 -5.93
C HIS A 204 -1.44 8.79 -5.76
N HIS A 205 -0.61 9.21 -6.69
CA HIS A 205 -0.01 10.56 -6.69
C HIS A 205 -0.73 11.54 -7.62
N THR A 206 -1.57 11.06 -8.55
CA THR A 206 -2.39 11.89 -9.44
C THR A 206 -3.82 11.35 -9.45
N PRO A 207 -4.50 11.35 -8.27
CA PRO A 207 -5.75 10.59 -8.10
C PRO A 207 -6.90 11.06 -9.00
N LEU A 208 -6.89 12.32 -9.43
CA LEU A 208 -7.92 12.86 -10.32
C LEU A 208 -7.78 12.35 -11.75
N GLU A 209 -6.64 11.72 -12.10
CA GLU A 209 -6.47 11.06 -13.40
C GLU A 209 -7.07 9.63 -13.42
N ALA A 210 -7.37 9.07 -12.25
CA ALA A 210 -8.01 7.76 -12.14
C ALA A 210 -9.51 7.87 -12.47
N LEU A 211 -9.85 7.73 -13.74
CA LEU A 211 -11.21 7.90 -14.22
C LEU A 211 -12.18 6.91 -13.57
N ASN A 212 -13.21 7.44 -12.92
CA ASN A 212 -14.24 6.65 -12.23
C ASN A 212 -13.75 5.75 -11.10
N GLU A 213 -12.58 6.08 -10.51
CA GLU A 213 -12.05 5.29 -9.39
C GLU A 213 -11.76 6.19 -8.17
N PRO A 214 -12.80 6.50 -7.37
CA PRO A 214 -12.62 7.35 -6.20
C PRO A 214 -11.69 6.75 -5.13
N MET A 215 -11.47 5.43 -5.17
CA MET A 215 -10.54 4.76 -4.26
C MET A 215 -9.11 5.31 -4.39
N ALA A 216 -8.71 5.78 -5.58
CA ALA A 216 -7.41 6.42 -5.77
C ALA A 216 -7.31 7.72 -4.94
N CYS A 217 -8.41 8.48 -4.83
CA CYS A 217 -8.45 9.67 -3.97
C CYS A 217 -8.34 9.29 -2.48
N VAL A 218 -9.02 8.21 -2.06
CA VAL A 218 -8.94 7.69 -0.68
C VAL A 218 -7.49 7.32 -0.36
N VAL A 219 -6.84 6.57 -1.25
CA VAL A 219 -5.45 6.12 -1.05
C VAL A 219 -4.50 7.33 -1.03
N HIS A 220 -4.68 8.29 -1.93
CA HIS A 220 -3.86 9.52 -1.97
C HIS A 220 -3.93 10.29 -0.65
N VAL A 221 -5.15 10.55 -0.14
CA VAL A 221 -5.34 11.25 1.13
C VAL A 221 -4.71 10.44 2.27
N ALA A 222 -4.93 9.13 2.27
CA ALA A 222 -4.38 8.24 3.31
C ALA A 222 -2.85 8.20 3.30
N ASP A 223 -2.24 8.17 2.12
CA ASP A 223 -0.79 8.17 1.93
C ASP A 223 -0.18 9.48 2.49
N CYS A 224 -0.74 10.61 2.12
CA CYS A 224 -0.29 11.92 2.63
C CYS A 224 -0.39 12.00 4.16
N LEU A 225 -1.51 11.54 4.72
CA LEU A 225 -1.71 11.53 6.18
C LEU A 225 -0.77 10.54 6.87
N ALA A 226 -0.48 9.38 6.24
CA ALA A 226 0.45 8.40 6.78
C ALA A 226 1.87 8.95 6.89
N HIS A 227 2.31 9.73 5.91
CA HIS A 227 3.62 10.39 5.98
C HIS A 227 3.70 11.33 7.19
N VAL A 228 2.64 12.08 7.49
CA VAL A 228 2.61 12.98 8.65
C VAL A 228 2.59 12.17 9.96
N ALA A 229 1.78 11.13 10.02
CA ALA A 229 1.61 10.31 11.22
C ALA A 229 2.89 9.53 11.59
N VAL A 230 3.54 8.91 10.60
CA VAL A 230 4.76 8.09 10.81
C VAL A 230 5.97 8.99 11.11
N ALA A 231 6.02 10.21 10.56
CA ALA A 231 7.11 11.15 10.83
C ALA A 231 7.06 11.79 12.22
N GLY A 232 6.11 11.42 13.06
CA GLY A 232 6.02 11.94 14.43
C GLY A 232 5.43 13.32 14.56
N GLY A 233 4.51 13.70 13.67
CA GLY A 233 3.75 14.97 13.77
C GLY A 233 4.51 16.23 13.36
N GLY A 234 5.69 16.10 12.82
CA GLY A 234 6.41 17.25 12.25
C GLY A 234 5.84 17.60 10.87
N VAL A 235 5.49 18.88 10.68
CA VAL A 235 4.96 19.41 9.40
C VAL A 235 5.98 19.29 8.24
N ALA A 236 7.14 18.77 8.52
CA ALA A 236 8.20 18.54 7.55
C ALA A 236 8.44 17.02 7.39
N ALA A 237 7.45 16.30 6.87
CA ALA A 237 7.77 15.06 6.20
C ALA A 237 8.58 15.45 4.96
N VAL A 238 9.89 15.52 5.11
CA VAL A 238 10.80 15.91 4.04
C VAL A 238 10.61 14.94 2.88
N GLY A 239 10.02 15.45 1.80
CA GLY A 239 9.88 14.70 0.56
C GLY A 239 8.52 14.07 0.26
N CYS A 240 7.46 14.40 1.03
CA CYS A 240 6.09 14.12 0.59
C CYS A 240 5.72 15.05 -0.55
N GLU A 241 5.06 14.50 -1.55
CA GLU A 241 4.33 15.34 -2.48
C GLU A 241 3.19 16.04 -1.74
N PRO A 242 2.88 17.28 -2.12
CA PRO A 242 1.74 17.96 -1.52
C PRO A 242 0.44 17.22 -1.85
N MET A 243 -0.44 17.10 -0.87
CA MET A 243 -1.76 16.50 -1.09
C MET A 243 -2.49 17.27 -2.20
N GLU A 244 -2.98 16.57 -3.22
CA GLU A 244 -3.69 17.18 -4.34
C GLU A 244 -5.02 17.77 -3.87
N ALA A 245 -5.20 19.07 -4.05
CA ALA A 245 -6.30 19.82 -3.46
C ALA A 245 -7.70 19.32 -3.87
N GLY A 246 -7.82 18.71 -5.06
CA GLY A 246 -9.09 18.14 -5.52
C GLY A 246 -9.41 16.75 -4.97
N ALA A 247 -8.45 16.07 -4.33
CA ALA A 247 -8.64 14.67 -3.95
C ALA A 247 -9.70 14.49 -2.87
N TRP A 248 -9.65 15.25 -1.77
CA TRP A 248 -10.68 15.15 -0.73
C TRP A 248 -12.01 15.75 -1.19
N GLN A 249 -11.98 16.78 -2.03
CA GLN A 249 -13.20 17.36 -2.61
C GLN A 249 -13.93 16.35 -3.49
N ALA A 250 -13.18 15.52 -4.23
CA ALA A 250 -13.76 14.43 -5.03
C ALA A 250 -14.44 13.36 -4.16
N LEU A 251 -14.05 13.26 -2.88
CA LEU A 251 -14.69 12.38 -1.90
C LEU A 251 -15.88 13.04 -1.19
N GLY A 252 -16.21 14.29 -1.56
CA GLY A 252 -17.30 15.05 -0.94
C GLY A 252 -16.92 15.70 0.38
N ILE A 253 -15.64 15.78 0.70
CA ILE A 253 -15.11 16.36 1.95
C ILE A 253 -14.70 17.82 1.66
N ASP A 254 -15.16 18.77 2.47
CA ASP A 254 -14.66 20.13 2.34
C ASP A 254 -13.36 20.35 3.14
N ASP A 255 -12.75 21.53 2.97
CA ASP A 255 -11.44 21.82 3.59
C ASP A 255 -11.51 21.81 5.13
N GLN A 256 -12.65 22.20 5.71
CA GLN A 256 -12.83 22.17 7.17
C GLN A 256 -12.97 20.73 7.66
N GLU A 257 -13.81 19.94 7.02
CA GLU A 257 -13.99 18.51 7.33
C GLU A 257 -12.66 17.77 7.20
N MET A 258 -11.87 18.05 6.16
CA MET A 258 -10.56 17.45 5.98
C MET A 258 -9.62 17.77 7.15
N ALA A 259 -9.61 19.04 7.60
CA ALA A 259 -8.78 19.46 8.73
C ALA A 259 -9.20 18.74 10.02
N GLU A 260 -10.52 18.62 10.27
CA GLU A 260 -11.06 17.92 11.44
C GLU A 260 -10.70 16.42 11.42
N LEU A 261 -10.83 15.77 10.27
CA LEU A 261 -10.45 14.36 10.10
C LEU A 261 -8.95 14.14 10.32
N ALA A 262 -8.11 15.04 9.80
CA ALA A 262 -6.65 14.96 9.98
C ALA A 262 -6.28 15.10 11.47
N GLU A 263 -6.93 16.02 12.19
CA GLU A 263 -6.70 16.22 13.62
C GLU A 263 -7.12 14.98 14.43
N GLU A 264 -8.31 14.43 14.15
CA GLU A 264 -8.80 13.21 14.79
C GLU A 264 -7.84 12.03 14.56
N LEU A 265 -7.35 11.89 13.32
CA LEU A 265 -6.42 10.83 12.98
C LEU A 265 -5.10 10.95 13.75
N LEU A 266 -4.53 12.16 13.81
CA LEU A 266 -3.27 12.40 14.53
C LEU A 266 -3.42 12.09 16.02
N ASP A 267 -4.55 12.45 16.62
CA ASP A 267 -4.86 12.10 18.01
C ASP A 267 -4.91 10.57 18.20
N LEU A 268 -5.55 9.85 17.28
CA LEU A 268 -5.63 8.39 17.35
C LEU A 268 -4.23 7.75 17.25
N TYR A 269 -3.36 8.28 16.38
CA TYR A 269 -2.00 7.76 16.21
C TYR A 269 -1.11 8.05 17.43
N THR A 270 -1.20 9.25 17.99
CA THR A 270 -0.39 9.63 19.17
C THR A 270 -0.81 8.88 20.44
N THR A 271 -2.09 8.52 20.55
CA THR A 271 -2.59 7.80 21.74
C THR A 271 -2.39 6.28 21.66
N ARG A 272 -2.21 5.72 20.47
CA ARG A 272 -2.12 4.26 20.25
C ARG A 272 -0.71 3.76 19.96
N THR A 273 0.22 4.65 19.67
CA THR A 273 1.62 4.26 19.44
C THR A 273 2.35 4.31 20.78
N PRO A 274 2.87 3.19 21.30
CA PRO A 274 3.55 3.15 22.61
C PRO A 274 4.91 3.85 22.59
#